data_abc33726cbcbfecc9e2d286e82d216dd
#
_entry.id   abc33726cbcbfecc9e2d286e82d216dd
#
_cell.length_a   1.000
_cell.length_b   1.000
_cell.length_c   1.000
_cell.angle_alpha   90.00
_cell.angle_beta   90.00
_cell.angle_gamma   90.00
#
_symmetry.space_group_name_H-M   'P 1'
#
loop_
_entity.id
_entity.type
_entity.pdbx_description
1 polymer ?
#
loop_
_entity_poly.entity_id
_entity_poly.type
_entity_poly.pdbx_seq_one_letter_code
_entity_poly.pdbx_strand_id
1 'polypeptide(L)'
;MSDTIEHIGSGSVIQHGKLNDRVYLMKLKKDDIPAVLQRLEELTEKEHYAKLFCKVPGSLSQPFLEKGYIPEGHIPRFYEGKEDALFLSRFNDTARLLNKPEVELERFRQLLSEPLQQNDQSKKWADYRIRRLEKAEAEQMAKIYAQVFESYPFPIHDPDYIEKMMEEDVAYFGAFRGDELAALSSAEIDFDTQSAEMTDFATDSAHTGHSLSCLLLHSMEEAMQRQGIKTLFTIARLASIPMNKTFLRLGYQYSGTFINNTRISGRIESMNLFYKHVQAER
;
A
#
# COMPACT_ATOMS: atom_id res chain seq x y z
N MET A 1 -19.81 4.74 -3.66
CA MET A 1 -19.91 3.35 -3.15
C MET A 1 -18.50 2.88 -2.92
N SER A 2 -18.17 2.37 -1.73
CA SER A 2 -16.88 1.71 -1.46
C SER A 2 -16.89 0.27 -1.98
N ASP A 3 -15.69 -0.30 -2.23
CA ASP A 3 -15.57 -1.72 -2.51
C ASP A 3 -16.00 -2.54 -1.27
N THR A 4 -16.42 -3.78 -1.51
CA THR A 4 -16.89 -4.71 -0.47
C THR A 4 -15.73 -5.55 0.03
N ILE A 5 -15.63 -5.75 1.35
CA ILE A 5 -14.73 -6.73 1.96
C ILE A 5 -15.54 -8.00 2.29
N GLU A 6 -15.01 -9.15 1.91
CA GLU A 6 -15.61 -10.47 2.12
C GLU A 6 -14.60 -11.42 2.77
N HIS A 7 -15.05 -12.17 3.78
CA HIS A 7 -14.26 -13.19 4.45
C HIS A 7 -14.62 -14.58 3.92
N ILE A 8 -13.62 -15.41 3.64
CA ILE A 8 -13.79 -16.76 3.08
C ILE A 8 -13.13 -17.79 3.99
N GLY A 9 -13.87 -18.83 4.33
CA GLY A 9 -13.36 -19.97 5.07
C GLY A 9 -12.76 -19.61 6.43
N SER A 10 -11.53 -20.04 6.67
CA SER A 10 -10.82 -19.93 7.95
C SER A 10 -10.13 -18.58 8.18
N GLY A 11 -10.27 -17.63 7.27
CA GLY A 11 -9.73 -16.29 7.42
C GLY A 11 -9.04 -15.71 6.19
N SER A 12 -9.32 -16.21 5.01
CA SER A 12 -8.97 -15.53 3.77
C SER A 12 -9.86 -14.31 3.57
N VAL A 13 -9.28 -13.24 2.99
CA VAL A 13 -9.97 -11.94 2.82
C VAL A 13 -9.84 -11.48 1.39
N ILE A 14 -10.97 -11.11 0.79
CA ILE A 14 -11.02 -10.45 -0.51
C ILE A 14 -11.69 -9.08 -0.40
N GLN A 15 -11.24 -8.15 -1.23
CA GLN A 15 -11.88 -6.86 -1.50
C GLN A 15 -12.31 -6.85 -2.96
N HIS A 16 -13.53 -6.44 -3.26
CA HIS A 16 -13.97 -6.32 -4.65
C HIS A 16 -15.00 -5.21 -4.84
N GLY A 17 -15.04 -4.63 -6.04
CA GLY A 17 -16.02 -3.60 -6.37
C GLY A 17 -15.83 -2.96 -7.73
N LYS A 18 -16.89 -2.27 -8.17
CA LYS A 18 -16.93 -1.60 -9.48
C LYS A 18 -16.02 -0.38 -9.55
N LEU A 19 -15.69 0.23 -8.40
CA LEU A 19 -14.78 1.39 -8.38
C LEU A 19 -13.41 1.02 -8.92
N ASN A 20 -12.82 -0.07 -8.39
CA ASN A 20 -11.55 -0.58 -8.86
C ASN A 20 -11.72 -1.52 -10.07
N ASP A 21 -12.94 -1.95 -10.37
CA ASP A 21 -13.23 -2.97 -11.38
C ASP A 21 -12.28 -4.18 -11.24
N ARG A 22 -12.17 -4.65 -9.99
CA ARG A 22 -11.14 -5.59 -9.55
C ARG A 22 -11.64 -6.45 -8.39
N VAL A 23 -11.11 -7.68 -8.29
CA VAL A 23 -11.07 -8.45 -7.05
C VAL A 23 -9.63 -8.43 -6.53
N TYR A 24 -9.43 -8.15 -5.24
CA TYR A 24 -8.14 -8.23 -4.57
C TYR A 24 -8.18 -9.26 -3.44
N LEU A 25 -7.44 -10.35 -3.59
CA LEU A 25 -7.16 -11.30 -2.52
C LEU A 25 -6.09 -10.73 -1.60
N MET A 26 -6.51 -10.17 -0.47
CA MET A 26 -5.65 -9.48 0.49
C MET A 26 -4.93 -10.44 1.43
N LYS A 27 -5.62 -11.50 1.88
CA LYS A 27 -5.10 -12.53 2.80
C LYS A 27 -5.54 -13.91 2.32
N LEU A 28 -4.62 -14.87 2.27
CA LEU A 28 -4.90 -16.26 1.90
C LEU A 28 -4.49 -17.19 3.05
N LYS A 29 -5.44 -18.02 3.47
CA LYS A 29 -5.17 -19.19 4.33
C LYS A 29 -5.11 -20.45 3.45
N LYS A 30 -4.18 -21.36 3.75
CA LYS A 30 -3.91 -22.55 2.92
C LYS A 30 -5.15 -23.41 2.68
N ASP A 31 -5.93 -23.64 3.74
CA ASP A 31 -7.09 -24.53 3.66
C ASP A 31 -8.27 -23.93 2.88
N ASP A 32 -8.24 -22.61 2.66
CA ASP A 32 -9.28 -21.90 1.94
C ASP A 32 -9.05 -21.84 0.42
N ILE A 33 -7.90 -22.33 -0.10
CA ILE A 33 -7.55 -22.21 -1.52
C ILE A 33 -8.67 -22.66 -2.47
N PRO A 34 -9.31 -23.83 -2.30
CA PRO A 34 -10.38 -24.25 -3.21
C PRO A 34 -11.57 -23.26 -3.21
N ALA A 35 -12.00 -22.83 -2.03
CA ALA A 35 -13.13 -21.92 -1.87
C ALA A 35 -12.79 -20.51 -2.41
N VAL A 36 -11.57 -20.03 -2.17
CA VAL A 36 -11.09 -18.75 -2.70
C VAL A 36 -11.06 -18.78 -4.23
N LEU A 37 -10.46 -19.78 -4.84
CA LEU A 37 -10.40 -19.90 -6.30
C LEU A 37 -11.79 -20.00 -6.93
N GLN A 38 -12.70 -20.76 -6.33
CA GLN A 38 -14.09 -20.81 -6.77
C GLN A 38 -14.75 -19.43 -6.68
N ARG A 39 -14.58 -18.74 -5.54
CA ARG A 39 -15.20 -17.43 -5.34
C ARG A 39 -14.67 -16.36 -6.30
N LEU A 40 -13.37 -16.40 -6.62
CA LEU A 40 -12.78 -15.51 -7.61
C LEU A 40 -13.38 -15.70 -9.00
N GLU A 41 -13.65 -16.96 -9.42
CA GLU A 41 -14.32 -17.24 -10.69
C GLU A 41 -15.79 -16.79 -10.67
N GLU A 42 -16.54 -17.09 -9.61
CA GLU A 42 -17.94 -16.65 -9.47
C GLU A 42 -18.08 -15.12 -9.57
N LEU A 43 -17.20 -14.38 -8.90
CA LEU A 43 -17.18 -12.91 -8.97
C LEU A 43 -16.82 -12.42 -10.38
N THR A 44 -15.90 -13.11 -11.06
CA THR A 44 -15.55 -12.79 -12.44
C THR A 44 -16.72 -12.97 -13.37
N GLU A 45 -17.42 -14.10 -13.27
CA GLU A 45 -18.58 -14.42 -14.14
C GLU A 45 -19.76 -13.48 -13.86
N LYS A 46 -20.05 -13.22 -12.59
CA LYS A 46 -21.21 -12.43 -12.17
C LYS A 46 -21.01 -10.94 -12.39
N GLU A 47 -19.85 -10.41 -12.00
CA GLU A 47 -19.60 -8.97 -11.94
C GLU A 47 -18.76 -8.47 -13.12
N HIS A 48 -18.18 -9.38 -13.92
CA HIS A 48 -17.33 -9.07 -15.07
C HIS A 48 -16.14 -8.16 -14.74
N TYR A 49 -15.51 -8.40 -13.57
CA TYR A 49 -14.32 -7.59 -13.18
C TYR A 49 -13.18 -7.78 -14.17
N ALA A 50 -12.55 -6.66 -14.54
CA ALA A 50 -11.47 -6.63 -15.52
C ALA A 50 -10.15 -7.23 -15.01
N LYS A 51 -9.92 -7.21 -13.68
CA LYS A 51 -8.66 -7.70 -13.08
C LYS A 51 -8.91 -8.49 -11.81
N LEU A 52 -8.22 -9.62 -11.66
CA LEU A 52 -8.04 -10.32 -10.39
C LEU A 52 -6.60 -10.08 -9.93
N PHE A 53 -6.44 -9.69 -8.67
CA PHE A 53 -5.15 -9.36 -8.06
C PHE A 53 -5.02 -10.11 -6.75
N CYS A 54 -3.92 -10.83 -6.53
CA CYS A 54 -3.78 -11.74 -5.42
C CYS A 54 -2.41 -11.60 -4.74
N LYS A 55 -2.38 -11.37 -3.43
CA LYS A 55 -1.18 -11.51 -2.59
C LYS A 55 -1.20 -12.91 -1.97
N VAL A 56 -0.25 -13.76 -2.36
CA VAL A 56 -0.21 -15.16 -1.96
C VAL A 56 1.17 -15.57 -1.45
N PRO A 57 1.26 -16.49 -0.46
CA PRO A 57 2.53 -17.14 -0.12
C PRO A 57 3.12 -17.87 -1.32
N GLY A 58 4.43 -17.81 -1.48
CA GLY A 58 5.12 -18.44 -2.62
C GLY A 58 4.82 -19.92 -2.75
N SER A 59 4.79 -20.66 -1.64
CA SER A 59 4.45 -22.09 -1.61
C SER A 59 3.00 -22.41 -2.02
N LEU A 60 2.11 -21.41 -2.00
CA LEU A 60 0.69 -21.56 -2.35
C LEU A 60 0.34 -20.98 -3.74
N SER A 61 1.32 -20.54 -4.50
CA SER A 61 1.12 -19.83 -5.78
C SER A 61 0.71 -20.74 -6.95
N GLN A 62 1.12 -22.02 -6.92
CA GLN A 62 0.96 -22.93 -8.05
C GLN A 62 -0.50 -23.04 -8.56
N PRO A 63 -1.55 -23.18 -7.72
CA PRO A 63 -2.93 -23.26 -8.20
C PRO A 63 -3.42 -21.99 -8.93
N PHE A 64 -2.84 -20.83 -8.61
CA PHE A 64 -3.14 -19.58 -9.30
C PHE A 64 -2.43 -19.50 -10.65
N LEU A 65 -1.14 -19.88 -10.71
CA LEU A 65 -0.38 -19.90 -11.97
C LEU A 65 -1.01 -20.84 -13.00
N GLU A 66 -1.50 -22.02 -12.58
CA GLU A 66 -2.23 -22.96 -13.43
C GLU A 66 -3.54 -22.39 -14.00
N LYS A 67 -4.12 -21.39 -13.32
CA LYS A 67 -5.31 -20.66 -13.79
C LYS A 67 -4.99 -19.40 -14.61
N GLY A 68 -3.75 -19.24 -15.05
CA GLY A 68 -3.33 -18.14 -15.92
C GLY A 68 -3.04 -16.83 -15.21
N TYR A 69 -2.84 -16.85 -13.88
CA TYR A 69 -2.32 -15.67 -13.19
C TYR A 69 -0.83 -15.49 -13.51
N ILE A 70 -0.40 -14.26 -13.68
CA ILE A 70 0.98 -13.85 -13.94
C ILE A 70 1.56 -13.05 -12.77
N PRO A 71 2.84 -13.20 -12.44
CA PRO A 71 3.46 -12.40 -11.38
C PRO A 71 3.68 -10.95 -11.85
N GLU A 72 3.25 -9.99 -11.01
CA GLU A 72 3.51 -8.56 -11.17
C GLU A 72 4.46 -8.02 -10.08
N GLY A 73 4.68 -8.76 -8.98
CA GLY A 73 5.57 -8.37 -7.89
C GLY A 73 5.95 -9.54 -7.00
N HIS A 74 7.07 -9.39 -6.27
CA HIS A 74 7.62 -10.42 -5.40
C HIS A 74 8.33 -9.78 -4.21
N ILE A 75 7.97 -10.16 -2.97
CA ILE A 75 8.72 -9.77 -1.78
C ILE A 75 9.34 -11.03 -1.17
N PRO A 76 10.67 -11.18 -1.21
CA PRO A 76 11.33 -12.32 -0.60
C PRO A 76 11.17 -12.27 0.93
N ARG A 77 11.01 -13.41 1.56
CA ARG A 77 10.92 -13.56 3.03
C ARG A 77 9.88 -12.64 3.68
N PHE A 78 8.75 -12.41 3.00
CA PHE A 78 7.67 -11.54 3.47
C PHE A 78 7.00 -12.06 4.74
N TYR A 79 6.59 -13.32 4.73
CA TYR A 79 5.87 -13.94 5.84
C TYR A 79 6.86 -14.34 6.93
N GLU A 80 6.78 -13.68 8.09
CA GLU A 80 7.62 -13.90 9.27
C GLU A 80 9.16 -13.85 9.01
N GLY A 81 9.58 -13.27 7.90
CA GLY A 81 10.98 -13.26 7.47
C GLY A 81 11.47 -14.60 6.88
N LYS A 82 10.57 -15.50 6.49
CA LYS A 82 10.88 -16.88 6.05
C LYS A 82 10.38 -17.18 4.65
N GLU A 83 9.13 -16.90 4.36
CA GLU A 83 8.46 -17.28 3.12
C GLU A 83 8.17 -16.05 2.25
N ASP A 84 8.30 -16.20 0.95
CA ASP A 84 8.10 -15.14 -0.04
C ASP A 84 6.61 -14.83 -0.23
N ALA A 85 6.29 -13.57 -0.56
CA ALA A 85 4.99 -13.20 -1.09
C ALA A 85 5.08 -12.97 -2.60
N LEU A 86 4.15 -13.56 -3.34
CA LEU A 86 3.94 -13.26 -4.75
C LEU A 86 2.68 -12.43 -4.91
N PHE A 87 2.77 -11.39 -5.75
CA PHE A 87 1.64 -10.59 -6.19
C PHE A 87 1.30 -11.01 -7.61
N LEU A 88 0.17 -11.69 -7.75
CA LEU A 88 -0.26 -12.34 -8.98
C LEU A 88 -1.48 -11.62 -9.55
N SER A 89 -1.53 -11.48 -10.87
CA SER A 89 -2.67 -10.88 -11.56
C SER A 89 -3.18 -11.74 -12.69
N ARG A 90 -4.50 -11.76 -12.87
CA ARG A 90 -5.16 -12.26 -14.07
C ARG A 90 -6.01 -11.13 -14.65
N PHE A 91 -5.82 -10.85 -15.93
CA PHE A 91 -6.54 -9.81 -16.65
C PHE A 91 -7.65 -10.47 -17.49
N ASN A 92 -8.91 -10.22 -17.12
CA ASN A 92 -10.07 -10.69 -17.88
C ASN A 92 -10.39 -9.73 -19.04
N ASP A 93 -10.04 -8.43 -18.88
CA ASP A 93 -10.04 -7.47 -19.97
C ASP A 93 -8.60 -7.25 -20.48
N THR A 94 -8.35 -7.68 -21.71
CA THR A 94 -7.07 -7.54 -22.38
C THR A 94 -6.66 -6.07 -22.52
N ALA A 95 -7.59 -5.16 -22.74
CA ALA A 95 -7.31 -3.73 -22.82
C ALA A 95 -6.69 -3.19 -21.52
N ARG A 96 -7.11 -3.71 -20.36
CA ARG A 96 -6.55 -3.33 -19.06
C ARG A 96 -5.07 -3.72 -18.91
N LEU A 97 -4.63 -4.81 -19.54
CA LEU A 97 -3.22 -5.20 -19.58
C LEU A 97 -2.41 -4.40 -20.62
N LEU A 98 -2.98 -4.17 -21.81
CA LEU A 98 -2.26 -3.61 -22.94
C LEU A 98 -2.13 -2.08 -22.89
N ASN A 99 -3.12 -1.38 -22.33
CA ASN A 99 -3.11 0.09 -22.19
C ASN A 99 -2.20 0.53 -21.04
N LYS A 100 -0.90 0.27 -21.16
CA LYS A 100 0.09 0.62 -20.16
C LYS A 100 0.33 2.15 -20.16
N PRO A 101 0.58 2.73 -18.96
CA PRO A 101 0.95 4.14 -18.82
C PRO A 101 2.44 4.36 -19.19
N GLU A 102 2.75 4.33 -20.49
CA GLU A 102 4.14 4.32 -20.99
C GLU A 102 4.94 5.56 -20.53
N VAL A 103 4.30 6.73 -20.43
CA VAL A 103 4.97 7.97 -20.00
C VAL A 103 5.38 7.87 -18.53
N GLU A 104 4.49 7.39 -17.66
CA GLU A 104 4.76 7.21 -16.25
C GLU A 104 5.81 6.10 -16.02
N LEU A 105 5.73 5.01 -16.77
CA LEU A 105 6.71 3.92 -16.72
C LEU A 105 8.11 4.42 -17.13
N GLU A 106 8.20 5.24 -18.17
CA GLU A 106 9.49 5.79 -18.61
C GLU A 106 10.07 6.77 -17.58
N ARG A 107 9.26 7.66 -17.01
CA ARG A 107 9.68 8.56 -15.92
C ARG A 107 10.19 7.79 -14.71
N PHE A 108 9.53 6.68 -14.39
CA PHE A 108 9.94 5.85 -13.27
C PHE A 108 11.24 5.09 -13.57
N ARG A 109 11.44 4.57 -14.81
CA ARG A 109 12.73 3.97 -15.22
C ARG A 109 13.88 4.98 -15.11
N GLN A 110 13.65 6.23 -15.54
CA GLN A 110 14.62 7.30 -15.37
C GLN A 110 14.95 7.51 -13.89
N LEU A 111 13.95 7.59 -13.01
CA LEU A 111 14.18 7.70 -11.57
C LEU A 111 15.04 6.54 -11.02
N LEU A 112 14.82 5.30 -11.47
CA LEU A 112 15.61 4.14 -11.04
C LEU A 112 17.06 4.20 -11.49
N SER A 113 17.35 4.89 -12.61
CA SER A 113 18.70 5.04 -13.15
C SER A 113 19.49 6.23 -12.55
N GLU A 114 18.81 7.16 -11.88
CA GLU A 114 19.44 8.32 -11.26
C GLU A 114 20.12 7.97 -9.93
N PRO A 115 21.32 8.52 -9.66
CA PRO A 115 21.92 8.39 -8.34
C PRO A 115 21.04 9.10 -7.30
N LEU A 116 20.61 8.37 -6.29
CA LEU A 116 19.82 8.92 -5.20
C LEU A 116 20.69 9.77 -4.29
N GLN A 117 20.60 11.08 -4.42
CA GLN A 117 21.30 11.99 -3.51
C GLN A 117 20.68 11.93 -2.12
N GLN A 118 21.48 11.56 -1.14
CA GLN A 118 21.16 11.72 0.29
C GLN A 118 21.45 13.17 0.67
N ASN A 119 20.48 14.04 0.49
CA ASN A 119 20.60 15.40 0.98
C ASN A 119 20.26 15.42 2.48
N ASP A 120 21.10 16.05 3.29
CA ASP A 120 20.78 16.32 4.69
C ASP A 120 19.53 17.21 4.77
N GLN A 121 18.44 16.65 5.29
CA GLN A 121 17.16 17.33 5.46
C GLN A 121 16.96 17.85 6.89
N SER A 122 17.91 17.64 7.79
CA SER A 122 17.80 17.96 9.23
C SER A 122 17.36 19.40 9.50
N LYS A 123 17.88 20.36 8.71
CA LYS A 123 17.48 21.78 8.82
C LYS A 123 16.02 22.04 8.44
N LYS A 124 15.46 21.26 7.51
CA LYS A 124 14.05 21.39 7.09
C LYS A 124 13.09 20.82 8.11
N TRP A 125 13.56 19.90 8.94
CA TRP A 125 12.76 19.17 9.91
C TRP A 125 12.82 19.76 11.33
N ALA A 126 13.70 20.71 11.58
CA ALA A 126 13.95 21.27 12.93
C ALA A 126 12.67 21.80 13.61
N ASP A 127 11.72 22.32 12.83
CA ASP A 127 10.46 22.88 13.33
C ASP A 127 9.34 21.83 13.42
N TYR A 128 9.59 20.58 13.02
CA TYR A 128 8.57 19.53 12.98
C TYR A 128 8.82 18.47 14.04
N ARG A 129 7.74 18.06 14.71
CA ARG A 129 7.73 16.96 15.67
C ARG A 129 6.85 15.83 15.15
N ILE A 130 7.37 14.59 15.16
CA ILE A 130 6.59 13.41 14.80
C ILE A 130 6.05 12.75 16.08
N ARG A 131 4.78 12.34 16.03
CA ARG A 131 4.18 11.47 17.03
C ARG A 131 3.10 10.59 16.43
N ARG A 132 2.72 9.57 17.17
CA ARG A 132 1.51 8.79 16.88
C ARG A 132 0.27 9.68 17.02
N LEU A 133 -0.68 9.50 16.12
CA LEU A 133 -1.99 10.16 16.15
C LEU A 133 -2.98 9.31 16.95
N GLU A 134 -3.89 9.98 17.61
CA GLU A 134 -4.96 9.40 18.42
C GLU A 134 -6.32 9.76 17.81
N LYS A 135 -7.41 9.17 18.32
CA LYS A 135 -8.77 9.41 17.83
C LYS A 135 -9.18 10.89 17.84
N ALA A 136 -8.68 11.66 18.82
CA ALA A 136 -8.97 13.09 18.90
C ALA A 136 -8.52 13.91 17.67
N GLU A 137 -7.62 13.38 16.85
CA GLU A 137 -7.14 14.01 15.61
C GLU A 137 -7.85 13.53 14.34
N ALA A 138 -8.79 12.57 14.43
CA ALA A 138 -9.42 11.94 13.27
C ALA A 138 -10.08 12.95 12.31
N GLU A 139 -10.72 14.00 12.83
CA GLU A 139 -11.28 15.08 12.01
C GLU A 139 -10.21 15.87 11.24
N GLN A 140 -9.06 16.15 11.88
CA GLN A 140 -7.97 16.87 11.21
C GLN A 140 -7.33 15.99 10.14
N MET A 141 -7.17 14.69 10.41
CA MET A 141 -6.67 13.69 9.47
C MET A 141 -7.56 13.61 8.23
N ALA A 142 -8.88 13.45 8.43
CA ALA A 142 -9.85 13.39 7.35
C ALA A 142 -9.83 14.66 6.47
N LYS A 143 -9.64 15.84 7.05
CA LYS A 143 -9.50 17.10 6.31
C LYS A 143 -8.26 17.11 5.41
N ILE A 144 -7.10 16.68 5.91
CA ILE A 144 -5.87 16.62 5.11
C ILE A 144 -6.00 15.57 4.00
N TYR A 145 -6.58 14.40 4.31
CA TYR A 145 -6.83 13.39 3.29
C TYR A 145 -7.75 13.90 2.18
N ALA A 146 -8.82 14.64 2.51
CA ALA A 146 -9.73 15.23 1.54
C ALA A 146 -9.07 16.29 0.63
N GLN A 147 -8.05 17.01 1.13
CA GLN A 147 -7.27 17.95 0.33
C GLN A 147 -6.33 17.25 -0.67
N VAL A 148 -5.77 16.09 -0.27
CA VAL A 148 -4.73 15.39 -1.04
C VAL A 148 -5.32 14.36 -2.01
N PHE A 149 -6.39 13.67 -1.61
CA PHE A 149 -7.00 12.58 -2.36
C PHE A 149 -8.43 12.94 -2.74
N GLU A 150 -8.67 13.29 -3.99
CA GLU A 150 -10.03 13.53 -4.53
C GLU A 150 -10.92 12.28 -4.39
N SER A 151 -10.34 11.09 -4.57
CA SER A 151 -10.97 9.80 -4.30
C SER A 151 -9.94 8.78 -3.85
N TYR A 152 -10.36 7.87 -2.97
CA TYR A 152 -9.50 6.83 -2.41
C TYR A 152 -10.26 5.50 -2.32
N PRO A 153 -9.59 4.32 -2.37
CA PRO A 153 -10.23 3.01 -2.30
C PRO A 153 -11.01 2.75 -0.99
N PHE A 154 -10.59 3.41 0.09
CA PHE A 154 -11.19 3.32 1.41
C PHE A 154 -11.75 4.69 1.83
N PRO A 155 -12.72 4.76 2.76
CA PRO A 155 -13.35 6.02 3.15
C PRO A 155 -12.49 6.83 4.15
N ILE A 156 -11.22 7.10 3.82
CA ILE A 156 -10.27 7.86 4.67
C ILE A 156 -10.64 9.33 4.89
N HIS A 157 -11.71 9.80 4.23
CA HIS A 157 -12.27 11.13 4.45
C HIS A 157 -13.32 11.15 5.57
N ASP A 158 -13.64 9.97 6.14
CA ASP A 158 -14.59 9.78 7.22
C ASP A 158 -13.84 9.61 8.55
N PRO A 159 -13.98 10.51 9.52
CA PRO A 159 -13.34 10.39 10.82
C PRO A 159 -13.72 9.11 11.57
N ASP A 160 -14.97 8.67 11.48
CA ASP A 160 -15.44 7.46 12.16
C ASP A 160 -14.72 6.20 11.60
N TYR A 161 -14.47 6.18 10.29
CA TYR A 161 -13.67 5.13 9.67
C TYR A 161 -12.22 5.13 10.17
N ILE A 162 -11.59 6.33 10.26
CA ILE A 162 -10.21 6.46 10.77
C ILE A 162 -10.12 5.96 12.21
N GLU A 163 -11.06 6.36 13.08
CA GLU A 163 -11.11 5.91 14.47
C GLU A 163 -11.27 4.40 14.59
N LYS A 164 -12.13 3.81 13.74
CA LYS A 164 -12.30 2.36 13.66
C LYS A 164 -10.99 1.66 13.24
N MET A 165 -10.29 2.17 12.24
CA MET A 165 -9.02 1.60 11.78
C MET A 165 -7.94 1.67 12.86
N MET A 166 -7.95 2.70 13.73
CA MET A 166 -7.05 2.75 14.89
C MET A 166 -7.27 1.61 15.90
N GLU A 167 -8.47 1.01 15.91
CA GLU A 167 -8.79 -0.18 16.71
C GLU A 167 -8.41 -1.49 16.01
N GLU A 168 -8.16 -1.45 14.68
CA GLU A 168 -7.89 -2.61 13.82
C GLU A 168 -6.42 -2.65 13.34
N ASP A 169 -5.44 -2.49 14.26
CA ASP A 169 -4.00 -2.59 13.99
C ASP A 169 -3.46 -1.60 12.93
N VAL A 170 -4.13 -0.45 12.72
CA VAL A 170 -3.60 0.64 11.92
C VAL A 170 -3.01 1.72 12.81
N ALA A 171 -1.72 1.99 12.65
CA ALA A 171 -1.01 3.02 13.40
C ALA A 171 -0.83 4.27 12.53
N TYR A 172 -1.42 5.39 12.94
CA TYR A 172 -1.26 6.68 12.26
C TYR A 172 -0.17 7.53 12.90
N PHE A 173 0.59 8.24 12.07
CA PHE A 173 1.68 9.12 12.48
C PHE A 173 1.47 10.50 11.88
N GLY A 174 1.71 11.55 12.68
CA GLY A 174 1.56 12.93 12.27
C GLY A 174 2.84 13.72 12.45
N ALA A 175 3.12 14.59 11.49
CA ALA A 175 4.14 15.63 11.57
C ALA A 175 3.49 16.94 11.98
N PHE A 176 3.90 17.52 13.11
CA PHE A 176 3.33 18.74 13.68
C PHE A 176 4.33 19.88 13.61
N ARG A 177 3.86 21.06 13.22
CA ARG A 177 4.56 22.34 13.41
C ARG A 177 3.82 23.14 14.46
N GLY A 178 4.40 23.22 15.67
CA GLY A 178 3.63 23.66 16.85
C GLY A 178 2.48 22.68 17.12
N ASP A 179 1.24 23.17 17.12
CA ASP A 179 0.02 22.37 17.31
C ASP A 179 -0.69 22.03 15.99
N GLU A 180 -0.15 22.49 14.86
CA GLU A 180 -0.72 22.25 13.54
C GLU A 180 -0.25 20.92 12.97
N LEU A 181 -1.19 20.06 12.55
CA LEU A 181 -0.90 18.82 11.83
C LEU A 181 -0.57 19.18 10.38
N ALA A 182 0.71 19.04 10.01
CA ALA A 182 1.24 19.40 8.70
C ALA A 182 1.26 18.25 7.68
N ALA A 183 1.43 17.02 8.16
CA ALA A 183 1.43 15.83 7.32
C ALA A 183 1.09 14.61 8.17
N LEU A 184 0.58 13.56 7.52
CA LEU A 184 0.29 12.29 8.17
C LEU A 184 0.53 11.10 7.23
N SER A 185 0.58 9.92 7.84
CA SER A 185 0.65 8.62 7.15
C SER A 185 0.19 7.51 8.08
N SER A 186 -0.08 6.32 7.51
CA SER A 186 -0.49 5.15 8.27
C SER A 186 0.46 3.96 8.05
N ALA A 187 0.50 3.07 9.03
CA ALA A 187 1.09 1.74 8.93
C ALA A 187 -0.02 0.72 9.23
N GLU A 188 -0.38 -0.08 8.23
CA GLU A 188 -1.30 -1.20 8.38
C GLU A 188 -0.49 -2.43 8.79
N ILE A 189 -0.70 -2.90 10.03
CA ILE A 189 0.16 -3.89 10.67
C ILE A 189 -0.51 -5.27 10.60
N ASP A 190 0.21 -6.26 10.13
CA ASP A 190 -0.18 -7.68 10.23
C ASP A 190 0.84 -8.41 11.12
N PHE A 191 0.48 -8.60 12.38
CA PHE A 191 1.33 -9.27 13.36
C PHE A 191 1.50 -10.77 13.06
N ASP A 192 0.51 -11.43 12.40
CA ASP A 192 0.61 -12.83 11.99
C ASP A 192 1.76 -13.01 10.98
N THR A 193 1.89 -12.09 10.05
CA THR A 193 2.93 -12.14 9.00
C THR A 193 4.20 -11.38 9.37
N GLN A 194 4.17 -10.62 10.47
CA GLN A 194 5.22 -9.69 10.90
C GLN A 194 5.59 -8.70 9.79
N SER A 195 4.56 -8.18 9.11
CA SER A 195 4.70 -7.18 8.04
C SER A 195 3.85 -5.95 8.31
N ALA A 196 4.22 -4.81 7.72
CA ALA A 196 3.42 -3.60 7.75
C ALA A 196 3.44 -2.90 6.39
N GLU A 197 2.26 -2.47 5.92
CA GLU A 197 2.15 -1.59 4.76
C GLU A 197 2.29 -0.13 5.20
N MET A 198 3.26 0.57 4.63
CA MET A 198 3.54 1.99 4.89
C MET A 198 2.79 2.80 3.84
N THR A 199 1.65 3.38 4.21
CA THR A 199 0.67 3.91 3.24
C THR A 199 0.08 5.26 3.65
N ASP A 200 -0.88 5.79 2.89
CA ASP A 200 -1.70 6.98 3.15
C ASP A 200 -0.92 8.26 3.42
N PHE A 201 0.25 8.44 2.78
CA PHE A 201 1.05 9.65 2.97
C PHE A 201 0.33 10.87 2.40
N ALA A 202 -0.02 11.80 3.27
CA ALA A 202 -0.65 13.07 2.92
C ALA A 202 0.07 14.24 3.60
N THR A 203 0.27 15.33 2.86
CA THR A 203 0.90 16.56 3.37
C THR A 203 0.00 17.73 3.03
N ASP A 204 -0.33 18.54 4.04
CA ASP A 204 -1.06 19.79 3.81
C ASP A 204 -0.31 20.68 2.82
N SER A 205 -1.06 21.34 1.94
CA SER A 205 -0.52 22.15 0.85
C SER A 205 0.43 23.27 1.33
N ALA A 206 0.19 23.83 2.52
CA ALA A 206 1.03 24.85 3.14
C ALA A 206 2.40 24.33 3.58
N HIS A 207 2.54 23.00 3.76
CA HIS A 207 3.76 22.34 4.22
C HIS A 207 4.46 21.49 3.16
N THR A 208 4.07 21.62 1.89
CA THR A 208 4.73 20.91 0.78
C THR A 208 6.18 21.38 0.61
N GLY A 209 7.05 20.51 0.05
CA GLY A 209 8.47 20.84 -0.18
C GLY A 209 9.40 20.64 1.01
N HIS A 210 8.89 20.32 2.21
CA HIS A 210 9.69 20.06 3.40
C HIS A 210 10.11 18.58 3.55
N SER A 211 9.75 17.71 2.59
CA SER A 211 10.07 16.27 2.62
C SER A 211 9.53 15.55 3.88
N LEU A 212 8.35 15.96 4.36
CA LEU A 212 7.74 15.40 5.57
C LEU A 212 7.41 13.91 5.44
N SER A 213 7.13 13.42 4.23
CA SER A 213 6.96 11.99 3.98
C SER A 213 8.21 11.17 4.31
N CYS A 214 9.42 11.71 4.09
CA CYS A 214 10.67 11.05 4.51
C CYS A 214 10.79 11.00 6.04
N LEU A 215 10.45 12.09 6.71
CA LEU A 215 10.51 12.19 8.18
C LEU A 215 9.49 11.25 8.83
N LEU A 216 8.24 11.22 8.32
CA LEU A 216 7.21 10.30 8.76
C LEU A 216 7.65 8.85 8.57
N LEU A 217 8.07 8.48 7.37
CA LEU A 217 8.46 7.11 7.05
C LEU A 217 9.60 6.62 7.94
N HIS A 218 10.61 7.46 8.22
CA HIS A 218 11.69 7.10 9.13
C HIS A 218 11.17 6.81 10.56
N SER A 219 10.33 7.67 11.11
CA SER A 219 9.73 7.47 12.43
C SER A 219 8.81 6.22 12.49
N MET A 220 8.10 5.95 11.40
CA MET A 220 7.26 4.75 11.26
C MET A 220 8.12 3.48 11.23
N GLU A 221 9.23 3.47 10.48
CA GLU A 221 10.16 2.34 10.42
C GLU A 221 10.67 1.96 11.82
N GLU A 222 11.13 2.96 12.59
CA GLU A 222 11.57 2.73 13.96
C GLU A 222 10.45 2.18 14.86
N ALA A 223 9.23 2.71 14.70
CA ALA A 223 8.09 2.24 15.49
C ALA A 223 7.71 0.79 15.14
N MET A 224 7.72 0.43 13.87
CA MET A 224 7.44 -0.94 13.41
C MET A 224 8.53 -1.92 13.85
N GLN A 225 9.79 -1.50 13.77
CA GLN A 225 10.93 -2.31 14.24
C GLN A 225 10.81 -2.64 15.73
N ARG A 226 10.45 -1.65 16.58
CA ARG A 226 10.21 -1.87 18.03
C ARG A 226 9.05 -2.82 18.32
N GLN A 227 8.08 -2.96 17.39
CA GLN A 227 6.97 -3.90 17.50
C GLN A 227 7.27 -5.29 16.93
N GLY A 228 8.51 -5.54 16.50
CA GLY A 228 8.93 -6.85 15.99
C GLY A 228 8.54 -7.12 14.53
N ILE A 229 8.10 -6.10 13.80
CA ILE A 229 7.84 -6.21 12.37
C ILE A 229 9.15 -6.44 11.62
N LYS A 230 9.14 -7.35 10.66
CA LYS A 230 10.33 -7.75 9.90
C LYS A 230 10.35 -7.23 8.47
N THR A 231 9.15 -7.06 7.89
CA THR A 231 9.03 -6.62 6.50
C THR A 231 8.12 -5.40 6.42
N LEU A 232 8.67 -4.30 5.95
CA LEU A 232 7.94 -3.10 5.58
C LEU A 232 7.74 -3.10 4.08
N PHE A 233 6.54 -2.77 3.61
CA PHE A 233 6.27 -2.65 2.19
C PHE A 233 5.30 -1.50 1.90
N THR A 234 5.15 -1.17 0.64
CA THR A 234 4.17 -0.18 0.19
C THR A 234 3.75 -0.46 -1.24
N ILE A 235 2.52 -0.07 -1.55
CA ILE A 235 1.95 -0.09 -2.90
C ILE A 235 1.72 1.38 -3.32
N ALA A 236 2.76 1.99 -3.87
CA ALA A 236 2.78 3.42 -4.21
C ALA A 236 2.31 3.68 -5.64
N ARG A 237 1.63 4.82 -5.87
CA ARG A 237 1.21 5.25 -7.22
C ARG A 237 2.44 5.39 -8.13
N LEU A 238 2.43 4.73 -9.30
CA LEU A 238 3.48 4.87 -10.32
C LEU A 238 3.67 6.34 -10.73
N ALA A 239 2.57 7.08 -10.89
CA ALA A 239 2.57 8.48 -11.28
C ALA A 239 3.17 9.42 -10.22
N SER A 240 3.26 8.99 -8.95
CA SER A 240 3.80 9.83 -7.87
C SER A 240 5.31 9.71 -7.75
N ILE A 241 6.05 10.33 -8.68
CA ILE A 241 7.52 10.34 -8.66
C ILE A 241 8.09 10.81 -7.30
N PRO A 242 7.55 11.84 -6.61
CA PRO A 242 8.06 12.22 -5.28
C PRO A 242 7.97 11.10 -4.25
N MET A 243 6.84 10.35 -4.20
CA MET A 243 6.70 9.25 -3.26
C MET A 243 7.59 8.05 -3.61
N ASN A 244 7.67 7.67 -4.89
CA ASN A 244 8.62 6.65 -5.34
C ASN A 244 10.06 7.01 -4.95
N LYS A 245 10.46 8.28 -5.12
CA LYS A 245 11.77 8.78 -4.72
C LYS A 245 11.98 8.73 -3.20
N THR A 246 10.94 8.98 -2.40
CA THR A 246 10.98 8.88 -0.94
C THR A 246 11.33 7.46 -0.50
N PHE A 247 10.62 6.45 -1.01
CA PHE A 247 10.88 5.05 -0.67
C PHE A 247 12.29 4.62 -1.09
N LEU A 248 12.71 4.93 -2.32
CA LEU A 248 14.06 4.61 -2.80
C LEU A 248 15.15 5.25 -1.95
N ARG A 249 15.00 6.52 -1.54
CA ARG A 249 15.97 7.24 -0.68
C ARG A 249 16.11 6.62 0.70
N LEU A 250 15.05 6.05 1.24
CA LEU A 250 15.06 5.38 2.55
C LEU A 250 15.43 3.89 2.44
N GLY A 251 15.93 3.44 1.27
CA GLY A 251 16.49 2.11 1.08
C GLY A 251 15.46 1.02 0.80
N TYR A 252 14.22 1.39 0.44
CA TYR A 252 13.27 0.41 -0.06
C TYR A 252 13.70 -0.09 -1.44
N GLN A 253 13.53 -1.37 -1.67
CA GLN A 253 13.81 -2.03 -2.94
C GLN A 253 12.52 -2.07 -3.78
N TYR A 254 12.61 -1.64 -5.04
CA TYR A 254 11.53 -1.82 -6.00
C TYR A 254 11.39 -3.29 -6.39
N SER A 255 10.18 -3.78 -6.45
CA SER A 255 9.91 -5.21 -6.64
C SER A 255 8.79 -5.55 -7.63
N GLY A 256 8.31 -4.57 -8.36
CA GLY A 256 7.32 -4.80 -9.42
C GLY A 256 6.37 -3.64 -9.60
N THR A 257 5.65 -3.67 -10.74
CA THR A 257 4.58 -2.70 -11.04
C THR A 257 3.29 -3.44 -11.36
N PHE A 258 2.25 -3.14 -10.59
CA PHE A 258 0.88 -3.64 -10.80
C PHE A 258 0.20 -2.77 -11.85
N ILE A 259 0.07 -3.28 -13.07
CA ILE A 259 -0.48 -2.53 -14.20
C ILE A 259 -1.96 -2.27 -14.00
N ASN A 260 -2.37 -0.99 -14.13
CA ASN A 260 -3.77 -0.57 -14.06
C ASN A 260 -4.51 -1.20 -12.86
N ASN A 261 -3.98 -1.00 -11.65
CA ASN A 261 -4.39 -1.79 -10.49
C ASN A 261 -5.49 -1.15 -9.64
N THR A 262 -5.39 0.14 -9.35
CA THR A 262 -6.21 0.77 -8.31
C THR A 262 -6.78 2.09 -8.80
N ARG A 263 -8.05 2.37 -8.48
CA ARG A 263 -8.66 3.67 -8.77
C ARG A 263 -8.29 4.67 -7.69
N ILE A 264 -7.54 5.69 -8.08
CA ILE A 264 -7.17 6.82 -7.23
C ILE A 264 -7.31 8.10 -8.05
N SER A 265 -7.84 9.17 -7.43
CA SER A 265 -8.04 10.48 -8.09
C SER A 265 -8.80 10.36 -9.41
N GLY A 266 -9.90 9.60 -9.39
CA GLY A 266 -10.85 9.48 -10.49
C GLY A 266 -10.46 8.54 -11.63
N ARG A 267 -9.25 7.96 -11.65
CA ARG A 267 -8.78 7.06 -12.72
C ARG A 267 -8.14 5.77 -12.17
N ILE A 268 -8.09 4.74 -13.01
CA ILE A 268 -7.33 3.52 -12.70
C ILE A 268 -5.85 3.82 -12.92
N GLU A 269 -5.03 3.59 -11.90
CA GLU A 269 -3.59 3.82 -11.94
C GLU A 269 -2.80 2.52 -11.74
N SER A 270 -1.60 2.50 -12.33
CA SER A 270 -0.60 1.49 -12.03
C SER A 270 0.10 1.82 -10.72
N MET A 271 0.52 0.78 -9.99
CA MET A 271 1.11 0.92 -8.66
C MET A 271 2.46 0.23 -8.61
N ASN A 272 3.43 0.84 -7.96
CA ASN A 272 4.75 0.25 -7.72
C ASN A 272 4.81 -0.41 -6.35
N LEU A 273 5.37 -1.60 -6.32
CA LEU A 273 5.66 -2.34 -5.09
C LEU A 273 7.08 -2.03 -4.64
N PHE A 274 7.21 -1.61 -3.38
CA PHE A 274 8.50 -1.48 -2.71
C PHE A 274 8.49 -2.25 -1.40
N TYR A 275 9.66 -2.71 -0.96
CA TYR A 275 9.82 -3.35 0.34
C TYR A 275 11.17 -3.05 0.98
N LYS A 276 11.25 -3.23 2.29
CA LYS A 276 12.45 -3.12 3.10
C LYS A 276 12.38 -4.13 4.24
N HIS A 277 13.41 -4.95 4.41
CA HIS A 277 13.53 -5.77 5.60
C HIS A 277 14.19 -4.97 6.72
N VAL A 278 13.58 -5.03 7.89
CA VAL A 278 14.13 -4.42 9.11
C VAL A 278 14.51 -5.53 10.09
N GLN A 279 15.61 -5.33 10.81
CA GLN A 279 16.04 -6.27 11.85
C GLN A 279 15.42 -5.84 13.17
N ALA A 280 14.88 -6.79 13.94
CA ALA A 280 14.50 -6.49 15.31
C ALA A 280 15.74 -5.99 16.08
N GLU A 281 15.59 -4.90 16.82
CA GLU A 281 16.63 -4.50 17.79
C GLU A 281 16.86 -5.65 18.76
N ARG A 282 18.13 -6.05 18.95
CA ARG A 282 18.53 -7.11 19.89
C ARG A 282 18.54 -6.60 21.31
#